data_15755e28aa5bf0e906e42b4757cba590
#
_entry.id   15755e28aa5bf0e906e42b4757cba590
#
_cell.length_a   1.000
_cell.length_b   1.000
_cell.length_c   1.000
_cell.angle_alpha   90.00
_cell.angle_beta   90.00
_cell.angle_gamma   90.00
#
_symmetry.space_group_name_H-M   'P 1'
#
loop_
_entity.id
_entity.type
_entity.pdbx_description
1 polymer ?
#
loop_
_entity_poly.entity_id
_entity_poly.type
_entity_poly.pdbx_seq_one_letter_code
_entity_poly.pdbx_strand_id
1 'polypeptide(L)'
;DNEQVGEEVYISMINEAENYCWFMTPYLIITDEMTHALCLAAKRGVDVRIITPGIPDKKFIYNITRSFYHGLVKHGVRVYEWTPGFCHAKMSIVDDCMATCGTINLDYRSLYHHFENGCFMADCQAVVEIKNDLIRTMGECRDVTDQYSETTFQKIVDFERSFLLCLIAGTGNLHG
;
A
#
# COMPACT_ATOMS: atom_id res chain seq x y z
N ASP A 1 3.73 -21.26 15.46
CA ASP A 1 4.23 -19.88 15.54
C ASP A 1 3.30 -19.00 14.70
N ASN A 2 2.80 -17.92 15.27
CA ASN A 2 1.88 -16.98 14.63
C ASN A 2 2.64 -15.76 14.06
N GLU A 3 3.82 -15.96 13.49
CA GLU A 3 4.60 -14.90 12.88
C GLU A 3 3.98 -14.47 11.55
N GLN A 4 3.81 -13.17 11.35
CA GLN A 4 3.28 -12.58 10.11
C GLN A 4 4.43 -12.21 9.18
N VAL A 5 5.16 -13.22 8.72
CA VAL A 5 6.41 -13.07 7.96
C VAL A 5 6.29 -12.09 6.80
N GLY A 6 5.16 -12.09 6.07
CA GLY A 6 4.95 -11.18 4.95
C GLY A 6 4.96 -9.71 5.38
N GLU A 7 4.24 -9.37 6.44
CA GLU A 7 4.18 -8.00 6.96
C GLU A 7 5.50 -7.58 7.60
N GLU A 8 6.12 -8.47 8.36
CA GLU A 8 7.40 -8.22 9.03
C GLU A 8 8.51 -7.91 8.02
N VAL A 9 8.55 -8.63 6.90
CA VAL A 9 9.47 -8.34 5.79
C VAL A 9 9.23 -6.94 5.23
N TYR A 10 7.98 -6.56 4.94
CA TYR A 10 7.68 -5.22 4.41
C TYR A 10 8.02 -4.11 5.42
N ILE A 11 7.67 -4.29 6.70
CA ILE A 11 8.00 -3.31 7.75
C ILE A 11 9.52 -3.18 7.90
N SER A 12 10.26 -4.29 7.86
CA SER A 12 11.73 -4.27 7.91
C SER A 12 12.32 -3.51 6.73
N MET A 13 11.86 -3.77 5.50
CA MET A 13 12.29 -3.04 4.31
C MET A 13 12.01 -1.54 4.42
N ILE A 14 10.84 -1.13 4.92
CA ILE A 14 10.47 0.28 5.11
C ILE A 14 11.38 0.94 6.16
N ASN A 15 11.70 0.22 7.23
CA ASN A 15 12.55 0.76 8.30
C ASN A 15 14.01 0.95 7.86
N GLU A 16 14.53 0.06 7.01
CA GLU A 16 15.87 0.14 6.43
C GLU A 16 15.99 1.19 5.31
N ALA A 17 14.86 1.68 4.78
CA ALA A 17 14.88 2.67 3.70
C ALA A 17 15.53 4.00 4.13
N GLU A 18 16.53 4.45 3.37
CA GLU A 18 17.24 5.71 3.57
C GLU A 18 16.86 6.78 2.53
N ASN A 19 16.68 6.38 1.26
CA ASN A 19 16.41 7.30 0.15
C ASN A 19 15.00 7.17 -0.37
N TYR A 20 14.55 5.94 -0.68
CA TYR A 20 13.20 5.70 -1.18
C TYR A 20 12.69 4.29 -0.90
N CYS A 21 11.37 4.15 -0.79
CA CYS A 21 10.69 2.87 -0.85
C CYS A 21 9.37 3.00 -1.62
N TRP A 22 9.19 2.15 -2.64
CA TRP A 22 8.03 2.18 -3.52
C TRP A 22 7.32 0.83 -3.51
N PHE A 23 6.01 0.88 -3.51
CA PHE A 23 5.14 -0.29 -3.47
C PHE A 23 4.12 -0.23 -4.60
N MET A 24 3.84 -1.37 -5.20
CA MET A 24 2.74 -1.56 -6.14
C MET A 24 1.84 -2.68 -5.63
N THR A 25 0.56 -2.40 -5.48
CA THR A 25 -0.42 -3.35 -4.95
C THR A 25 -1.81 -3.08 -5.51
N PRO A 26 -2.60 -4.13 -5.84
CA PRO A 26 -3.98 -3.94 -6.27
C PRO A 26 -4.91 -3.49 -5.15
N TYR A 27 -4.58 -3.82 -3.91
CA TYR A 27 -5.38 -3.49 -2.73
C TYR A 27 -4.48 -2.91 -1.64
N LEU A 28 -4.93 -1.82 -1.03
CA LEU A 28 -4.25 -1.13 0.05
C LEU A 28 -5.19 -1.05 1.26
N ILE A 29 -5.14 -2.09 2.10
CA ILE A 29 -5.97 -2.24 3.32
C ILE A 29 -5.03 -2.72 4.42
N ILE A 30 -4.13 -1.85 4.81
CA ILE A 30 -2.99 -2.14 5.67
C ILE A 30 -3.32 -1.97 7.16
N THR A 31 -2.49 -2.59 7.99
CA THR A 31 -2.54 -2.46 9.44
C THR A 31 -2.11 -1.06 9.91
N ASP A 32 -2.36 -0.77 11.16
CA ASP A 32 -1.88 0.46 11.79
C ASP A 32 -0.34 0.46 11.89
N GLU A 33 0.28 -0.70 12.11
CA GLU A 33 1.74 -0.89 12.14
C GLU A 33 2.37 -0.55 10.79
N MET A 34 1.85 -1.08 9.71
CA MET A 34 2.30 -0.80 8.35
C MET A 34 2.09 0.68 7.99
N THR A 35 0.91 1.23 8.34
CA THR A 35 0.60 2.66 8.15
C THR A 35 1.62 3.52 8.90
N HIS A 36 1.93 3.17 10.15
CA HIS A 36 2.90 3.90 10.96
C HIS A 36 4.31 3.84 10.36
N ALA A 37 4.75 2.68 9.91
CA ALA A 37 6.07 2.49 9.29
C ALA A 37 6.23 3.36 8.02
N LEU A 38 5.24 3.34 7.12
CA LEU A 38 5.23 4.16 5.89
C LEU A 38 5.26 5.66 6.20
N CYS A 39 4.41 6.10 7.15
CA CYS A 39 4.36 7.50 7.57
C CYS A 39 5.66 7.95 8.24
N LEU A 40 6.28 7.09 9.05
CA LEU A 40 7.55 7.40 9.73
C LEU A 40 8.69 7.49 8.71
N ALA A 41 8.75 6.59 7.74
CA ALA A 41 9.73 6.65 6.66
C ALA A 41 9.62 7.97 5.88
N ALA A 42 8.41 8.36 5.48
CA ALA A 42 8.18 9.64 4.80
C ALA A 42 8.60 10.85 5.66
N LYS A 43 8.32 10.83 6.97
CA LYS A 43 8.77 11.88 7.92
C LYS A 43 10.29 11.93 8.10
N ARG A 44 10.99 10.81 7.92
CA ARG A 44 12.46 10.77 7.90
C ARG A 44 13.05 11.40 6.62
N GLY A 45 12.21 11.68 5.62
CA GLY A 45 12.63 12.23 4.33
C GLY A 45 12.78 11.18 3.23
N VAL A 46 12.41 9.93 3.49
CA VAL A 46 12.38 8.86 2.49
C VAL A 46 11.27 9.15 1.46
N ASP A 47 11.56 9.00 0.17
CA ASP A 47 10.58 9.13 -0.90
C ASP A 47 9.69 7.87 -0.94
N VAL A 48 8.58 7.90 -0.21
CA VAL A 48 7.62 6.80 -0.12
C VAL A 48 6.56 6.96 -1.19
N ARG A 49 6.43 5.95 -2.08
CA ARG A 49 5.42 5.95 -3.15
C ARG A 49 4.60 4.67 -3.14
N ILE A 50 3.30 4.82 -3.39
CA ILE A 50 2.38 3.69 -3.51
C ILE A 50 1.64 3.80 -4.84
N ILE A 51 1.66 2.71 -5.62
CA ILE A 51 0.95 2.58 -6.88
C ILE A 51 -0.21 1.60 -6.69
N THR A 52 -1.41 2.04 -7.03
CA THR A 52 -2.64 1.24 -6.98
C THR A 52 -3.40 1.32 -8.29
N PRO A 53 -4.38 0.43 -8.57
CA PRO A 53 -5.21 0.56 -9.75
C PRO A 53 -6.05 1.83 -9.73
N GLY A 54 -6.07 2.58 -10.83
CA GLY A 54 -7.03 3.67 -11.08
C GLY A 54 -8.37 3.18 -11.63
N ILE A 55 -8.40 1.93 -12.17
CA ILE A 55 -9.62 1.26 -12.66
C ILE A 55 -9.85 0.02 -11.78
N PRO A 56 -10.95 -0.03 -11.02
CA PRO A 56 -11.21 -1.13 -10.10
C PRO A 56 -11.74 -2.39 -10.79
N ASP A 57 -11.38 -3.56 -10.24
CA ASP A 57 -12.07 -4.82 -10.45
C ASP A 57 -13.37 -4.89 -9.59
N LYS A 58 -13.31 -4.39 -8.37
CA LYS A 58 -14.40 -4.35 -7.38
C LYS A 58 -14.53 -2.96 -6.77
N LYS A 59 -15.60 -2.27 -7.09
CA LYS A 59 -15.85 -0.87 -6.65
C LYS A 59 -15.77 -0.70 -5.12
N PHE A 60 -16.27 -1.67 -4.36
CA PHE A 60 -16.24 -1.62 -2.91
C PHE A 60 -14.82 -1.62 -2.35
N ILE A 61 -13.98 -2.57 -2.79
CA ILE A 61 -12.58 -2.69 -2.36
C ILE A 61 -11.76 -1.46 -2.81
N TYR A 62 -12.07 -0.92 -3.99
CA TYR A 62 -11.46 0.30 -4.49
C TYR A 62 -11.73 1.50 -3.56
N ASN A 63 -12.96 1.67 -3.09
CA ASN A 63 -13.30 2.74 -2.16
C ASN A 63 -12.58 2.57 -0.80
N ILE A 64 -12.48 1.33 -0.30
CA ILE A 64 -11.70 1.05 0.93
C ILE A 64 -10.22 1.39 0.70
N THR A 65 -9.62 0.94 -0.38
CA THR A 65 -8.23 1.28 -0.72
C THR A 65 -8.00 2.79 -0.70
N ARG A 66 -8.86 3.55 -1.33
CA ARG A 66 -8.77 5.03 -1.39
C ARG A 66 -8.98 5.71 -0.04
N SER A 67 -9.67 5.07 0.91
CA SER A 67 -9.85 5.62 2.25
C SER A 67 -8.54 5.70 3.06
N PHE A 68 -7.52 4.91 2.68
CA PHE A 68 -6.19 4.96 3.30
C PHE A 68 -5.32 6.10 2.77
N TYR A 69 -5.60 6.61 1.55
CA TYR A 69 -4.72 7.57 0.89
C TYR A 69 -4.50 8.84 1.72
N HIS A 70 -5.57 9.44 2.24
CA HIS A 70 -5.43 10.67 2.99
C HIS A 70 -4.54 10.51 4.22
N GLY A 71 -4.72 9.41 4.98
CA GLY A 71 -3.90 9.12 6.17
C GLY A 71 -2.41 9.03 5.85
N LEU A 72 -2.07 8.51 4.68
CA LEU A 72 -0.70 8.38 4.19
C LEU A 72 -0.17 9.71 3.62
N VAL A 73 -0.95 10.35 2.74
CA VAL A 73 -0.57 11.59 2.04
C VAL A 73 -0.28 12.74 3.00
N LYS A 74 -1.08 12.93 4.04
CA LYS A 74 -0.84 13.98 5.05
C LYS A 74 0.50 13.82 5.79
N HIS A 75 1.14 12.65 5.70
CA HIS A 75 2.44 12.39 6.29
C HIS A 75 3.58 12.36 5.28
N GLY A 76 3.30 12.69 4.00
CA GLY A 76 4.31 12.82 2.95
C GLY A 76 4.43 11.62 2.01
N VAL A 77 3.60 10.58 2.15
CA VAL A 77 3.54 9.47 1.20
C VAL A 77 2.89 9.93 -0.08
N ARG A 78 3.44 9.55 -1.24
CA ARG A 78 2.89 9.89 -2.57
C ARG A 78 2.09 8.71 -3.11
N VAL A 79 0.94 9.01 -3.72
CA VAL A 79 0.03 7.99 -4.24
C VAL A 79 -0.22 8.18 -5.73
N TYR A 80 -0.05 7.09 -6.47
CA TYR A 80 -0.20 7.00 -7.92
C TYR A 80 -1.30 6.00 -8.28
N GLU A 81 -2.18 6.36 -9.20
CA GLU A 81 -3.22 5.46 -9.72
C GLU A 81 -2.90 5.06 -11.16
N TRP A 82 -2.71 3.76 -11.41
CA TRP A 82 -2.54 3.19 -12.74
C TRP A 82 -3.83 3.29 -13.55
N THR A 83 -3.78 4.02 -14.66
CA THR A 83 -4.99 4.36 -15.46
C THR A 83 -5.15 3.59 -16.77
N PRO A 84 -4.14 2.95 -17.37
CA PRO A 84 -4.31 2.20 -18.62
C PRO A 84 -5.19 0.95 -18.50
N GLY A 85 -5.39 0.43 -17.28
CA GLY A 85 -6.20 -0.76 -17.05
C GLY A 85 -6.26 -1.14 -15.57
N PHE A 86 -6.70 -2.38 -15.30
CA PHE A 86 -6.59 -2.95 -13.95
C PHE A 86 -5.20 -3.54 -13.74
N CYS A 87 -4.49 -3.07 -12.75
CA CYS A 87 -3.19 -3.58 -12.36
C CYS A 87 -3.31 -4.54 -11.18
N HIS A 88 -2.74 -5.75 -11.31
CA HIS A 88 -2.75 -6.77 -10.26
C HIS A 88 -1.35 -7.19 -9.81
N ALA A 89 -0.31 -6.43 -10.15
CA ALA A 89 1.06 -6.68 -9.69
C ALA A 89 1.22 -6.37 -8.20
N LYS A 90 2.12 -7.08 -7.53
CA LYS A 90 2.58 -6.85 -6.17
C LYS A 90 4.08 -6.86 -6.18
N MET A 91 4.64 -5.68 -6.10
CA MET A 91 6.08 -5.44 -6.15
C MET A 91 6.46 -4.35 -5.17
N SER A 92 7.65 -4.45 -4.62
CA SER A 92 8.25 -3.37 -3.84
C SER A 92 9.72 -3.22 -4.15
N ILE A 93 10.24 -2.03 -3.89
CA ILE A 93 11.67 -1.74 -3.99
C ILE A 93 12.10 -0.76 -2.92
N VAL A 94 13.31 -0.93 -2.43
CA VAL A 94 13.99 -0.05 -1.49
C VAL A 94 15.42 0.20 -1.94
N ASP A 95 15.79 1.45 -2.09
CA ASP A 95 17.17 1.96 -2.21
C ASP A 95 18.08 1.23 -3.22
N ASP A 96 17.57 0.73 -4.33
CA ASP A 96 18.31 -0.07 -5.31
C ASP A 96 18.91 -1.39 -4.79
N CYS A 97 18.67 -1.74 -3.53
CA CYS A 97 19.31 -2.90 -2.89
C CYS A 97 18.34 -4.03 -2.55
N MET A 98 17.07 -3.72 -2.27
CA MET A 98 16.06 -4.73 -1.90
C MET A 98 14.79 -4.60 -2.75
N ALA A 99 14.21 -5.73 -3.12
CA ALA A 99 12.91 -5.77 -3.80
C ALA A 99 12.11 -7.01 -3.42
N THR A 100 10.80 -6.94 -3.59
CA THR A 100 9.92 -8.10 -3.53
C THR A 100 9.06 -8.19 -4.78
N CYS A 101 8.70 -9.41 -5.16
CA CYS A 101 7.69 -9.69 -6.17
C CYS A 101 6.97 -10.99 -5.82
N GLY A 102 5.65 -11.04 -5.98
CA GLY A 102 4.90 -12.26 -5.64
C GLY A 102 3.39 -12.07 -5.64
N THR A 103 2.73 -12.81 -4.75
CA THR A 103 1.27 -12.82 -4.65
C THR A 103 0.73 -11.98 -3.48
N ILE A 104 1.59 -11.51 -2.57
CA ILE A 104 1.21 -10.83 -1.33
C ILE A 104 0.73 -9.41 -1.62
N ASN A 105 -0.58 -9.15 -1.49
CA ASN A 105 -1.11 -7.79 -1.52
C ASN A 105 -0.79 -7.05 -0.21
N LEU A 106 -0.79 -5.72 -0.26
CA LEU A 106 -0.79 -4.90 0.95
C LEU A 106 -2.23 -4.80 1.50
N ASP A 107 -2.80 -5.94 1.83
CA ASP A 107 -4.10 -6.04 2.50
C ASP A 107 -4.06 -7.05 3.65
N TYR A 108 -4.92 -6.82 4.64
CA TYR A 108 -5.00 -7.64 5.85
C TYR A 108 -5.25 -9.12 5.54
N ARG A 109 -5.98 -9.43 4.49
CA ARG A 109 -6.31 -10.80 4.11
C ARG A 109 -5.09 -11.54 3.57
N SER A 110 -4.29 -10.93 2.70
CA SER A 110 -3.04 -11.50 2.19
C SER A 110 -1.99 -11.64 3.29
N LEU A 111 -1.89 -10.64 4.17
CA LEU A 111 -0.86 -10.63 5.22
C LEU A 111 -1.15 -11.61 6.37
N TYR A 112 -2.43 -11.91 6.67
CA TYR A 112 -2.82 -12.65 7.88
C TYR A 112 -3.60 -13.94 7.65
N HIS A 113 -4.25 -14.12 6.51
CA HIS A 113 -5.22 -15.21 6.33
C HIS A 113 -4.98 -16.12 5.13
N HIS A 114 -4.16 -15.69 4.17
CA HIS A 114 -3.90 -16.47 2.96
C HIS A 114 -2.52 -17.12 2.99
N PHE A 115 -2.42 -18.25 2.27
CA PHE A 115 -1.13 -18.78 1.85
C PHE A 115 -0.68 -18.01 0.62
N GLU A 116 0.37 -17.23 0.78
CA GLU A 116 0.93 -16.39 -0.27
C GLU A 116 2.36 -16.85 -0.59
N ASN A 117 2.86 -16.45 -1.75
CA ASN A 117 4.23 -16.69 -2.16
C ASN A 117 4.88 -15.38 -2.57
N GLY A 118 6.00 -15.04 -1.96
CA GLY A 118 6.79 -13.87 -2.27
C GLY A 118 8.27 -14.21 -2.42
N CYS A 119 8.91 -13.60 -3.39
CA CYS A 119 10.35 -13.64 -3.57
C CYS A 119 10.93 -12.34 -3.00
N PHE A 120 11.82 -12.45 -2.04
CA PHE A 120 12.67 -11.35 -1.59
C PHE A 120 14.00 -11.41 -2.33
N MET A 121 14.44 -10.29 -2.86
CA MET A 121 15.66 -10.15 -3.65
C MET A 121 16.53 -9.05 -3.07
N ALA A 122 17.84 -9.30 -3.00
CA ALA A 122 18.81 -8.33 -2.51
C ALA A 122 20.02 -8.29 -3.43
N ASP A 123 20.53 -7.08 -3.69
CA ASP A 123 21.78 -6.78 -4.39
C ASP A 123 21.97 -7.56 -5.71
N CYS A 124 20.90 -7.71 -6.50
CA CYS A 124 20.92 -8.46 -7.73
C CYS A 124 20.26 -7.69 -8.90
N GLN A 125 20.50 -8.18 -10.13
CA GLN A 125 19.99 -7.55 -11.34
C GLN A 125 18.46 -7.39 -11.35
N ALA A 126 17.72 -8.34 -10.77
CA ALA A 126 16.26 -8.30 -10.72
C ALA A 126 15.74 -7.09 -9.90
N VAL A 127 16.48 -6.61 -8.90
CA VAL A 127 16.14 -5.38 -8.15
C VAL A 127 16.11 -4.18 -9.09
N VAL A 128 17.13 -4.05 -9.95
CA VAL A 128 17.22 -2.96 -10.94
C VAL A 128 16.10 -3.06 -11.98
N GLU A 129 15.74 -4.27 -12.38
CA GLU A 129 14.65 -4.50 -13.34
C GLU A 129 13.29 -4.11 -12.75
N ILE A 130 13.01 -4.47 -11.50
CA ILE A 130 11.80 -4.05 -10.77
C ILE A 130 11.75 -2.52 -10.63
N LYS A 131 12.87 -1.87 -10.29
CA LYS A 131 12.93 -0.40 -10.25
C LYS A 131 12.52 0.22 -11.58
N ASN A 132 13.13 -0.24 -12.67
CA ASN A 132 12.87 0.29 -14.01
C ASN A 132 11.41 0.07 -14.41
N ASP A 133 10.82 -1.07 -14.03
CA ASP A 133 9.42 -1.37 -14.29
C ASP A 133 8.48 -0.44 -13.51
N LEU A 134 8.76 -0.21 -12.23
CA LEU A 134 7.99 0.72 -11.40
C LEU A 134 8.11 2.17 -11.90
N ILE A 135 9.30 2.62 -12.33
CA ILE A 135 9.48 3.96 -12.92
C ILE A 135 8.64 4.11 -14.19
N ARG A 136 8.70 3.12 -15.11
CA ARG A 136 7.90 3.13 -16.33
C ARG A 136 6.41 3.15 -16.01
N THR A 137 5.98 2.32 -15.07
CA THR A 137 4.59 2.25 -14.61
C THR A 137 4.13 3.59 -14.02
N MET A 138 4.93 4.23 -13.16
CA MET A 138 4.60 5.56 -12.62
C MET A 138 4.45 6.62 -13.71
N GLY A 139 5.20 6.52 -14.81
CA GLY A 139 5.05 7.41 -15.96
C GLY A 139 3.69 7.32 -16.67
N GLU A 140 2.96 6.24 -16.47
CA GLU A 140 1.60 6.02 -17.01
C GLU A 140 0.50 6.18 -15.95
N CYS A 141 0.88 6.48 -14.70
CA CYS A 141 -0.05 6.71 -13.60
C CYS A 141 -0.51 8.17 -13.56
N ARG A 142 -1.67 8.37 -12.96
CA ARG A 142 -2.09 9.67 -12.47
C ARG A 142 -1.56 9.84 -11.05
N ASP A 143 -0.78 10.89 -10.79
CA ASP A 143 -0.46 11.32 -9.42
C ASP A 143 -1.73 11.91 -8.79
N VAL A 144 -2.20 11.30 -7.72
CA VAL A 144 -3.40 11.72 -6.99
C VAL A 144 -3.09 12.31 -5.62
N THR A 145 -1.80 12.46 -5.29
CA THR A 145 -1.33 12.92 -3.98
C THR A 145 -2.03 14.22 -3.55
N ASP A 146 -2.03 15.24 -4.40
CA ASP A 146 -2.63 16.53 -4.06
C ASP A 146 -4.14 16.47 -3.81
N GLN A 147 -4.86 15.54 -4.48
CA GLN A 147 -6.30 15.37 -4.30
C GLN A 147 -6.67 14.89 -2.90
N TYR A 148 -5.73 14.22 -2.21
CA TYR A 148 -5.93 13.67 -0.87
C TYR A 148 -5.23 14.46 0.23
N SER A 149 -4.56 15.56 -0.11
CA SER A 149 -3.95 16.47 0.85
C SER A 149 -4.96 17.44 1.49
N GLU A 150 -6.12 17.68 0.87
CA GLU A 150 -7.09 18.69 1.29
C GLU A 150 -7.98 18.22 2.45
N THR A 151 -8.11 19.09 3.45
CA THR A 151 -8.81 18.84 4.74
C THR A 151 -10.32 18.58 4.58
N THR A 152 -10.94 19.07 3.50
CA THR A 152 -12.39 18.94 3.26
C THR A 152 -12.79 17.55 2.80
N PHE A 153 -11.96 16.91 1.99
CA PHE A 153 -12.15 15.52 1.54
C PHE A 153 -12.03 14.54 2.70
N GLN A 154 -11.16 14.84 3.67
CA GLN A 154 -10.95 14.08 4.88
C GLN A 154 -12.24 13.81 5.66
N LYS A 155 -13.02 14.84 5.93
CA LYS A 155 -14.23 14.71 6.75
C LYS A 155 -15.26 13.76 6.16
N ILE A 156 -15.34 13.68 4.82
CA ILE A 156 -16.26 12.78 4.12
C ILE A 156 -15.75 11.35 4.18
N VAL A 157 -14.46 11.13 3.94
CA VAL A 157 -13.87 9.78 3.92
C VAL A 157 -13.77 9.18 5.32
N ASP A 158 -13.42 9.97 6.34
CA ASP A 158 -13.38 9.52 7.73
C ASP A 158 -14.79 9.18 8.25
N PHE A 159 -15.81 9.90 7.80
CA PHE A 159 -17.20 9.57 8.09
C PHE A 159 -17.62 8.23 7.47
N GLU A 160 -17.31 8.00 6.18
CA GLU A 160 -17.61 6.73 5.50
C GLU A 160 -16.84 5.55 6.12
N ARG A 161 -15.57 5.75 6.48
CA ARG A 161 -14.74 4.73 7.15
C ARG A 161 -15.29 4.39 8.53
N SER A 162 -15.66 5.40 9.33
CA SER A 162 -16.25 5.20 10.67
C SER A 162 -17.59 4.49 10.58
N PHE A 163 -18.41 4.84 9.60
CA PHE A 163 -19.70 4.18 9.36
C PHE A 163 -19.53 2.71 8.95
N LEU A 164 -18.56 2.42 8.09
CA LEU A 164 -18.26 1.05 7.62
C LEU A 164 -17.71 0.17 8.76
N LEU A 165 -16.83 0.71 9.59
CA LEU A 165 -16.30 0.02 10.77
C LEU A 165 -17.41 -0.27 11.79
N CYS A 166 -18.35 0.64 11.99
CA CYS A 166 -19.54 0.41 12.84
C CYS A 166 -20.44 -0.69 12.29
N LEU A 167 -20.62 -0.78 10.97
CA LEU A 167 -21.39 -1.86 10.33
C LEU A 167 -20.73 -3.23 10.51
N ILE A 168 -19.40 -3.29 10.35
CA ILE A 168 -18.62 -4.54 10.51
C ILE A 168 -18.59 -4.97 11.99
N ALA A 169 -18.43 -4.04 12.92
CA ALA A 169 -18.47 -4.32 14.36
C ALA A 169 -19.87 -4.69 14.86
N GLY A 170 -20.93 -4.10 14.27
CA GLY A 170 -22.32 -4.39 14.62
C GLY A 170 -22.82 -5.76 14.17
N THR A 171 -22.21 -6.37 13.14
CA THR A 171 -22.56 -7.71 12.66
C THR A 171 -21.93 -8.84 13.48
N GLY A 172 -20.95 -8.53 14.35
CA GLY A 172 -20.29 -9.50 15.23
C GLY A 172 -21.08 -9.92 16.48
N ASN A 173 -22.22 -9.26 16.78
CA ASN A 173 -23.00 -9.50 18.01
C ASN A 173 -24.35 -10.19 17.79
N LEU A 174 -24.54 -10.92 16.69
CA LEU A 174 -25.80 -11.65 16.42
C LEU A 174 -25.67 -13.18 16.49
N HIS A 175 -24.72 -13.71 17.26
CA HIS A 175 -24.73 -15.11 17.71
C HIS A 175 -24.26 -15.18 19.15
N GLY A 176 -25.21 -14.99 20.04
CA GLY A 176 -25.17 -15.32 21.44
C GLY A 176 -26.44 -16.05 21.79
#